data_2869c71c8853620f65b835beb5ffbc2d
#
_entry.id   2869c71c8853620f65b835beb5ffbc2d
#
_cell.length_a   1.000
_cell.length_b   1.000
_cell.length_c   1.000
_cell.angle_alpha   90.00
_cell.angle_beta   90.00
_cell.angle_gamma   90.00
#
_symmetry.space_group_name_H-M   'P 1'
#
loop_
_entity.id
_entity.type
_entity.pdbx_description
1 polymer ?
#
loop_
_entity_poly.entity_id
_entity_poly.type
_entity_poly.pdbx_seq_one_letter_code
_entity_poly.pdbx_strand_id
1 'polypeptide(L)'
;MMSGKSILTKNSVLAKVSEADEFNRGDLKLAALKNSTSATFVNAVAPEATLVEVANYDEAINMINDGKIDGLVADMPICVLTVLRYPDAGFVTLPKPLTVEPVGIAVKANDPQFHNLVDNYLEAYGKVGILAKIRKKWFESNNWVAALP
;
A
#
# COMPACT_ATOMS: atom_id res chain seq x y z
N MET A 1 -6.46 9.03 7.67
CA MET A 1 -6.62 8.42 6.34
C MET A 1 -6.87 6.94 6.53
N MET A 2 -7.79 6.35 5.78
CA MET A 2 -7.96 4.89 5.78
C MET A 2 -6.96 4.31 4.79
N SER A 3 -6.22 3.32 5.22
CA SER A 3 -5.31 2.52 4.42
C SER A 3 -5.68 1.05 4.59
N GLY A 4 -4.91 0.17 4.01
CA GLY A 4 -5.04 -1.27 4.15
C GLY A 4 -4.07 -1.99 3.24
N LYS A 5 -3.95 -3.29 3.41
CA LYS A 5 -3.09 -4.13 2.59
C LYS A 5 -3.62 -4.25 1.17
N SER A 6 -2.70 -4.26 0.23
CA SER A 6 -2.95 -4.48 -1.19
C SER A 6 -1.81 -5.28 -1.80
N ILE A 7 -1.92 -5.61 -3.07
CA ILE A 7 -0.86 -6.27 -3.82
C ILE A 7 -0.46 -5.40 -5.02
N LEU A 8 0.84 -5.31 -5.26
CA LEU A 8 1.42 -4.84 -6.50
C LEU A 8 1.85 -6.06 -7.33
N THR A 9 1.36 -6.17 -8.55
CA THR A 9 1.63 -7.33 -9.40
C THR A 9 1.57 -6.95 -10.88
N LYS A 10 2.03 -7.83 -11.75
CA LYS A 10 1.78 -7.78 -13.20
C LYS A 10 0.71 -8.80 -13.65
N ASN A 11 0.24 -9.63 -12.72
CA ASN A 11 -0.77 -10.64 -12.99
C ASN A 11 -2.18 -10.05 -12.84
N SER A 12 -2.89 -9.92 -13.94
CA SER A 12 -4.25 -9.35 -13.97
C SER A 12 -5.29 -10.18 -13.21
N VAL A 13 -5.02 -11.46 -12.94
CA VAL A 13 -5.90 -12.32 -12.14
C VAL A 13 -5.72 -11.96 -10.66
N LEU A 14 -4.47 -11.84 -10.19
CA LEU A 14 -4.19 -11.44 -8.81
C LEU A 14 -4.67 -10.00 -8.50
N ALA A 15 -4.70 -9.13 -9.50
CA ALA A 15 -5.22 -7.76 -9.35
C ALA A 15 -6.75 -7.67 -9.22
N LYS A 16 -7.48 -8.78 -9.39
CA LYS A 16 -8.95 -8.85 -9.26
C LYS A 16 -9.41 -9.56 -8.00
N VAL A 17 -8.49 -10.08 -7.21
CA VAL A 17 -8.77 -10.71 -5.93
C VAL A 17 -9.51 -9.73 -5.02
N SER A 18 -10.54 -10.19 -4.37
CA SER A 18 -11.38 -9.39 -3.46
C SER A 18 -11.23 -9.77 -2.00
N GLU A 19 -10.85 -11.01 -1.74
CA GLU A 19 -10.65 -11.55 -0.39
C GLU A 19 -9.22 -12.05 -0.21
N ALA A 20 -8.69 -11.88 1.02
CA ALA A 20 -7.28 -12.16 1.29
C ALA A 20 -6.93 -13.67 1.22
N ASP A 21 -7.87 -14.55 1.49
CA ASP A 21 -7.70 -15.99 1.43
C ASP A 21 -7.52 -16.54 -0.01
N GLU A 22 -7.93 -15.78 -1.01
CA GLU A 22 -7.68 -16.13 -2.41
C GLU A 22 -6.17 -16.14 -2.78
N PHE A 23 -5.32 -15.54 -1.93
CA PHE A 23 -3.86 -15.62 -2.05
C PHE A 23 -3.27 -16.88 -1.38
N ASN A 24 -4.06 -17.66 -0.64
CA ASN A 24 -3.58 -18.87 0.05
C ASN A 24 -3.43 -20.04 -0.91
N ARG A 25 -2.38 -19.98 -1.73
CA ARG A 25 -2.07 -20.93 -2.78
C ARG A 25 -0.59 -21.25 -2.79
N GLY A 26 -0.23 -22.53 -2.76
CA GLY A 26 1.16 -23.00 -2.72
C GLY A 26 1.98 -22.71 -3.98
N ASP A 27 1.33 -22.33 -5.09
CA ASP A 27 2.00 -21.92 -6.33
C ASP A 27 2.39 -20.43 -6.35
N LEU A 28 1.95 -19.63 -5.37
CA LEU A 28 2.24 -18.20 -5.31
C LEU A 28 3.50 -17.89 -4.48
N LYS A 29 4.28 -16.94 -4.99
CA LYS A 29 5.41 -16.33 -4.29
C LYS A 29 5.11 -14.85 -4.07
N LEU A 30 4.84 -14.50 -2.82
CA LEU A 30 4.47 -13.14 -2.41
C LEU A 30 5.62 -12.49 -1.65
N ALA A 31 6.07 -11.31 -2.07
CA ALA A 31 7.03 -10.55 -1.30
C ALA A 31 6.34 -9.65 -0.28
N ALA A 32 7.04 -9.36 0.81
CA ALA A 32 6.73 -8.27 1.74
C ALA A 32 8.02 -7.73 2.35
N LEU A 33 8.00 -6.50 2.84
CA LEU A 33 9.14 -5.96 3.58
C LEU A 33 9.39 -6.78 4.84
N LYS A 34 10.65 -7.09 5.08
CA LYS A 34 11.08 -7.77 6.31
C LYS A 34 10.64 -7.01 7.55
N ASN A 35 10.17 -7.74 8.56
CA ASN A 35 9.69 -7.19 9.83
C ASN A 35 8.53 -6.18 9.69
N SER A 36 7.75 -6.26 8.62
CA SER A 36 6.59 -5.40 8.40
C SER A 36 5.28 -6.08 8.80
N THR A 37 4.26 -5.27 9.01
CA THR A 37 2.88 -5.76 9.19
C THR A 37 2.36 -6.48 7.93
N SER A 38 2.91 -6.19 6.75
CA SER A 38 2.58 -6.89 5.51
C SER A 38 3.13 -8.32 5.50
N ALA A 39 4.35 -8.57 6.01
CA ALA A 39 4.87 -9.93 6.16
C ALA A 39 4.04 -10.74 7.17
N THR A 40 3.68 -10.13 8.30
CA THR A 40 2.77 -10.76 9.29
C THR A 40 1.41 -11.09 8.67
N PHE A 41 0.87 -10.17 7.85
CA PHE A 41 -0.41 -10.36 7.15
C PHE A 41 -0.33 -11.55 6.19
N VAL A 42 0.69 -11.63 5.32
CA VAL A 42 0.85 -12.76 4.38
C VAL A 42 0.90 -14.09 5.13
N ASN A 43 1.72 -14.19 6.18
CA ASN A 43 1.81 -15.42 6.98
C ASN A 43 0.46 -15.83 7.63
N ALA A 44 -0.37 -14.86 7.98
CA ALA A 44 -1.67 -15.13 8.62
C ALA A 44 -2.75 -15.56 7.63
N VAL A 45 -2.81 -14.93 6.43
CA VAL A 45 -3.92 -15.14 5.48
C VAL A 45 -3.57 -16.08 4.33
N ALA A 46 -2.29 -16.26 4.03
CA ALA A 46 -1.80 -17.07 2.92
C ALA A 46 -0.64 -17.98 3.35
N PRO A 47 -0.84 -18.84 4.37
CA PRO A 47 0.22 -19.70 4.90
C PRO A 47 0.75 -20.74 3.90
N GLU A 48 -0.01 -21.07 2.84
CA GLU A 48 0.45 -21.97 1.78
C GLU A 48 1.30 -21.27 0.73
N ALA A 49 1.17 -19.93 0.59
CA ALA A 49 1.99 -19.17 -0.32
C ALA A 49 3.43 -19.05 0.20
N THR A 50 4.40 -18.98 -0.70
CA THR A 50 5.79 -18.73 -0.33
C THR A 50 5.99 -17.24 -0.05
N LEU A 51 6.23 -16.86 1.23
CA LEU A 51 6.63 -15.50 1.58
C LEU A 51 8.12 -15.29 1.27
N VAL A 52 8.41 -14.24 0.51
CA VAL A 52 9.77 -13.75 0.23
C VAL A 52 9.96 -12.41 0.94
N GLU A 53 10.75 -12.38 2.00
CA GLU A 53 11.06 -11.15 2.70
C GLU A 53 12.13 -10.35 1.94
N VAL A 54 11.85 -9.08 1.66
CA VAL A 54 12.74 -8.15 0.96
C VAL A 54 13.19 -7.02 1.87
N ALA A 55 14.36 -6.45 1.59
CA ALA A 55 14.92 -5.35 2.38
C ALA A 55 14.27 -3.99 2.04
N ASN A 56 13.81 -3.81 0.80
CA ASN A 56 13.19 -2.58 0.33
C ASN A 56 12.22 -2.86 -0.84
N TYR A 57 11.43 -1.85 -1.21
CA TYR A 57 10.44 -1.98 -2.28
C TYR A 57 11.07 -2.10 -3.67
N ASP A 58 12.23 -1.48 -3.92
CA ASP A 58 12.89 -1.55 -5.23
C ASP A 58 13.38 -2.97 -5.52
N GLU A 59 13.85 -3.70 -4.50
CA GLU A 59 14.18 -5.12 -4.61
C GLU A 59 12.96 -5.94 -5.05
N ALA A 60 11.80 -5.74 -4.41
CA ALA A 60 10.57 -6.42 -4.78
C ALA A 60 10.11 -6.08 -6.21
N ILE A 61 10.20 -4.81 -6.60
CA ILE A 61 9.86 -4.33 -7.95
C ILE A 61 10.73 -5.04 -8.99
N ASN A 62 12.04 -5.14 -8.75
CA ASN A 62 12.96 -5.86 -9.63
C ASN A 62 12.62 -7.35 -9.70
N MET A 63 12.28 -7.98 -8.57
CA MET A 63 11.90 -9.39 -8.54
C MET A 63 10.60 -9.67 -9.30
N ILE A 64 9.62 -8.76 -9.27
CA ILE A 64 8.40 -8.88 -10.09
C ILE A 64 8.76 -8.75 -11.59
N ASN A 65 9.62 -7.79 -11.94
CA ASN A 65 10.08 -7.60 -13.31
C ASN A 65 10.79 -8.83 -13.86
N ASP A 66 11.58 -9.49 -13.03
CA ASP A 66 12.33 -10.71 -13.35
C ASP A 66 11.46 -11.98 -13.32
N GLY A 67 10.19 -11.89 -12.91
CA GLY A 67 9.30 -13.05 -12.75
C GLY A 67 9.71 -13.98 -11.60
N LYS A 68 10.48 -13.51 -10.63
CA LYS A 68 10.93 -14.28 -9.45
C LYS A 68 9.85 -14.39 -8.37
N ILE A 69 8.94 -13.43 -8.32
CA ILE A 69 7.77 -13.36 -7.44
C ILE A 69 6.54 -12.94 -8.22
N ASP A 70 5.36 -13.32 -7.74
CA ASP A 70 4.07 -13.02 -8.38
C ASP A 70 3.52 -11.65 -7.97
N GLY A 71 3.92 -11.14 -6.80
CA GLY A 71 3.50 -9.84 -6.32
C GLY A 71 4.15 -9.42 -5.02
N LEU A 72 4.03 -8.13 -4.72
CA LEU A 72 4.44 -7.50 -3.46
C LEU A 72 3.20 -7.13 -2.66
N VAL A 73 3.07 -7.65 -1.46
CA VAL A 73 2.05 -7.23 -0.49
C VAL A 73 2.59 -6.04 0.31
N ALA A 74 1.90 -4.92 0.22
CA ALA A 74 2.24 -3.67 0.89
C ALA A 74 0.97 -2.87 1.19
N ASP A 75 1.11 -1.75 1.88
CA ASP A 75 0.01 -0.82 2.07
C ASP A 75 -0.44 -0.25 0.72
N MET A 76 -1.74 -0.12 0.52
CA MET A 76 -2.34 0.32 -0.74
C MET A 76 -1.72 1.63 -1.28
N PRO A 77 -1.40 2.66 -0.48
CA PRO A 77 -0.72 3.84 -0.98
C PRO A 77 0.62 3.54 -1.67
N ILE A 78 1.39 2.59 -1.16
CA ILE A 78 2.67 2.18 -1.76
C ILE A 78 2.43 1.52 -3.12
N CYS A 79 1.45 0.61 -3.21
CA CYS A 79 1.10 -0.06 -4.46
C CYS A 79 0.63 0.95 -5.52
N VAL A 80 -0.27 1.88 -5.14
CA VAL A 80 -0.77 2.93 -6.04
C VAL A 80 0.35 3.84 -6.52
N LEU A 81 1.22 4.30 -5.61
CA LEU A 81 2.36 5.16 -5.98
C LEU A 81 3.34 4.45 -6.91
N THR A 82 3.55 3.15 -6.73
CA THR A 82 4.42 2.38 -7.63
C THR A 82 3.81 2.27 -9.02
N VAL A 83 2.51 2.02 -9.14
CA VAL A 83 1.81 2.02 -10.45
C VAL A 83 1.96 3.38 -11.14
N LEU A 84 1.79 4.48 -10.40
CA LEU A 84 1.94 5.84 -10.94
C LEU A 84 3.38 6.17 -11.35
N ARG A 85 4.37 5.65 -10.60
CA ARG A 85 5.80 5.89 -10.86
C ARG A 85 6.30 5.13 -12.10
N TYR A 86 5.72 3.96 -12.39
CA TYR A 86 6.15 3.09 -13.48
C TYR A 86 4.98 2.77 -14.43
N PRO A 87 4.40 3.79 -15.13
CA PRO A 87 3.17 3.63 -15.91
C PRO A 87 3.29 2.60 -17.04
N ASP A 88 4.49 2.47 -17.62
CA ASP A 88 4.75 1.58 -18.76
C ASP A 88 5.24 0.19 -18.34
N ALA A 89 5.41 -0.06 -17.04
CA ALA A 89 5.93 -1.33 -16.54
C ALA A 89 4.87 -2.44 -16.44
N GLY A 90 3.59 -2.13 -16.67
CA GLY A 90 2.49 -3.08 -16.60
C GLY A 90 2.10 -3.48 -15.17
N PHE A 91 2.49 -2.70 -14.16
CA PHE A 91 2.05 -2.92 -12.79
C PHE A 91 0.58 -2.59 -12.62
N VAL A 92 -0.09 -3.40 -11.82
CA VAL A 92 -1.48 -3.24 -11.39
C VAL A 92 -1.60 -3.49 -9.90
N THR A 93 -2.64 -2.95 -9.28
CA THR A 93 -2.95 -3.15 -7.86
C THR A 93 -4.44 -3.34 -7.67
N LEU A 94 -4.87 -3.77 -6.50
CA LEU A 94 -6.29 -3.95 -6.20
C LEU A 94 -7.06 -2.62 -6.26
N PRO A 95 -8.32 -2.65 -6.68
CA PRO A 95 -9.18 -1.45 -6.68
C PRO A 95 -9.60 -1.03 -5.24
N LYS A 96 -9.56 -1.96 -4.29
CA LYS A 96 -9.85 -1.75 -2.88
C LYS A 96 -8.84 -2.48 -2.01
N PRO A 97 -8.50 -1.96 -0.82
CA PRO A 97 -7.62 -2.66 0.09
C PRO A 97 -8.30 -3.90 0.69
N LEU A 98 -7.50 -4.92 1.02
CA LEU A 98 -7.94 -6.16 1.66
C LEU A 98 -8.21 -5.99 3.16
N THR A 99 -7.62 -4.97 3.78
CA THR A 99 -7.82 -4.65 5.19
C THR A 99 -8.23 -3.20 5.37
N VAL A 100 -8.70 -2.87 6.56
CA VAL A 100 -9.01 -1.49 6.94
C VAL A 100 -8.06 -1.08 8.06
N GLU A 101 -7.13 -0.21 7.73
CA GLU A 101 -6.08 0.25 8.65
C GLU A 101 -6.16 1.78 8.79
N PRO A 102 -6.65 2.30 9.92
CA PRO A 102 -6.68 3.74 10.14
C PRO A 102 -5.26 4.26 10.35
N VAL A 103 -4.85 5.23 9.54
CA VAL A 103 -3.59 5.95 9.70
C VAL A 103 -3.83 7.20 10.52
N GLY A 104 -3.14 7.33 11.64
CA GLY A 104 -3.21 8.46 12.56
C GLY A 104 -1.91 9.26 12.62
N ILE A 105 -1.99 10.40 13.26
CA ILE A 105 -0.84 11.25 13.60
C ILE A 105 -0.49 11.01 15.07
N ALA A 106 0.73 10.55 15.32
CA ALA A 106 1.22 10.41 16.68
C ALA A 106 1.66 11.79 17.22
N VAL A 107 1.13 12.17 18.37
CA VAL A 107 1.51 13.40 19.10
C VAL A 107 2.08 13.05 20.46
N LYS A 108 2.78 14.00 21.08
CA LYS A 108 3.34 13.82 22.43
C LYS A 108 2.22 13.49 23.42
N ALA A 109 2.47 12.49 24.26
CA ALA A 109 1.54 12.16 25.36
C ALA A 109 1.37 13.35 26.31
N ASN A 110 0.16 13.48 26.87
CA ASN A 110 -0.20 14.53 27.84
C ASN A 110 -0.14 15.97 27.28
N ASP A 111 -0.33 16.15 25.96
CA ASP A 111 -0.49 17.47 25.36
C ASP A 111 -1.89 17.58 24.70
N PRO A 112 -2.95 17.76 25.51
CA PRO A 112 -4.32 17.83 24.99
C PRO A 112 -4.56 19.06 24.11
N GLN A 113 -3.82 20.14 24.29
CA GLN A 113 -3.96 21.35 23.48
C GLN A 113 -3.47 21.10 22.07
N PHE A 114 -2.31 20.48 21.92
CA PHE A 114 -1.78 20.14 20.59
C PHE A 114 -2.62 19.04 19.89
N HIS A 115 -3.06 18.04 20.65
CA HIS A 115 -3.98 17.02 20.14
C HIS A 115 -5.26 17.66 19.56
N ASN A 116 -5.93 18.51 20.33
CA ASN A 116 -7.14 19.21 19.90
C ASN A 116 -6.89 20.14 18.69
N LEU A 117 -5.71 20.78 18.64
CA LEU A 117 -5.32 21.61 17.49
C LEU A 117 -5.26 20.78 16.22
N VAL A 118 -4.57 19.62 16.26
CA VAL A 118 -4.44 18.71 15.11
C VAL A 118 -5.81 18.20 14.67
N ASP A 119 -6.64 17.74 15.59
CA ASP A 119 -7.98 17.23 15.29
C ASP A 119 -8.87 18.29 14.63
N ASN A 120 -8.88 19.51 15.21
CA ASN A 120 -9.66 20.62 14.65
C ASN A 120 -9.21 21.01 13.22
N TYR A 121 -7.90 20.99 12.95
CA TYR A 121 -7.39 21.23 11.60
C TYR A 121 -7.81 20.13 10.62
N LEU A 122 -7.68 18.86 11.04
CA LEU A 122 -8.10 17.73 10.18
C LEU A 122 -9.60 17.78 9.89
N GLU A 123 -10.42 18.09 10.90
CA GLU A 123 -11.86 18.24 10.70
C GLU A 123 -12.20 19.41 9.77
N ALA A 124 -11.62 20.58 10.00
CA ALA A 124 -11.83 21.76 9.17
C ALA A 124 -11.41 21.52 7.73
N TYR A 125 -10.22 20.95 7.50
CA TYR A 125 -9.71 20.62 6.16
C TYR A 125 -10.54 19.54 5.46
N GLY A 126 -11.11 18.61 6.21
CA GLY A 126 -12.09 17.65 5.70
C GLY A 126 -13.35 18.35 5.18
N LYS A 127 -13.96 19.22 6.01
CA LYS A 127 -15.19 19.96 5.69
C LYS A 127 -15.06 20.87 4.47
N VAL A 128 -13.92 21.54 4.30
CA VAL A 128 -13.68 22.46 3.16
C VAL A 128 -13.05 21.75 1.93
N GLY A 129 -12.90 20.43 1.96
CA GLY A 129 -12.41 19.63 0.84
C GLY A 129 -10.90 19.69 0.59
N ILE A 130 -10.11 20.30 1.49
CA ILE A 130 -8.65 20.38 1.35
C ILE A 130 -8.03 19.00 1.42
N LEU A 131 -8.46 18.13 2.35
CA LEU A 131 -7.94 16.75 2.43
C LEU A 131 -8.21 15.95 1.16
N ALA A 132 -9.37 16.13 0.53
CA ALA A 132 -9.68 15.51 -0.75
C ALA A 132 -8.75 15.97 -1.87
N LYS A 133 -8.44 17.29 -1.93
CA LYS A 133 -7.48 17.84 -2.90
C LYS A 133 -6.07 17.31 -2.68
N ILE A 134 -5.62 17.20 -1.42
CA ILE A 134 -4.31 16.64 -1.07
C ILE A 134 -4.24 15.18 -1.51
N ARG A 135 -5.26 14.39 -1.18
CA ARG A 135 -5.33 12.98 -1.59
C ARG A 135 -5.26 12.85 -3.12
N LYS A 136 -6.07 13.62 -3.84
CA LYS A 136 -6.06 13.61 -5.31
C LYS A 136 -4.69 13.94 -5.87
N LYS A 137 -4.03 14.98 -5.33
CA LYS A 137 -2.68 15.36 -5.76
C LYS A 137 -1.69 14.22 -5.60
N TRP A 138 -1.67 13.53 -4.44
CA TRP A 138 -0.60 12.59 -4.08
C TRP A 138 -0.86 11.15 -4.50
N PHE A 139 -2.13 10.73 -4.68
CA PHE A 139 -2.49 9.34 -4.93
C PHE A 139 -3.32 9.10 -6.21
N GLU A 140 -3.77 10.15 -6.88
CA GLU A 140 -4.59 10.04 -8.09
C GLU A 140 -3.99 10.78 -9.29
N SER A 141 -2.84 11.46 -9.09
CA SER A 141 -2.12 12.21 -10.13
C SER A 141 -0.66 11.79 -10.13
N ASN A 142 -0.07 11.69 -11.31
CA ASN A 142 1.36 11.41 -11.48
C ASN A 142 2.21 12.66 -11.78
N ASN A 143 1.62 13.84 -11.86
CA ASN A 143 2.32 15.07 -12.23
C ASN A 143 3.50 15.42 -11.30
N TRP A 144 3.43 15.02 -10.03
CA TRP A 144 4.48 15.25 -9.05
C TRP A 144 5.58 14.18 -9.07
N VAL A 145 5.29 13.00 -9.64
CA VAL A 145 6.24 11.88 -9.72
C VAL A 145 7.43 12.24 -10.60
N ALA A 146 7.18 13.00 -11.69
CA ALA A 146 8.23 13.47 -12.59
C ALA A 146 9.21 14.48 -11.93
N ALA A 147 8.85 15.05 -10.78
CA ALA A 147 9.70 15.96 -10.01
C ALA A 147 10.55 15.26 -8.93
N LEU A 148 10.41 13.94 -8.79
CA LEU A 148 11.26 13.15 -7.89
C LEU A 148 12.66 12.97 -8.50
N PRO A 149 13.71 13.03 -7.66
CA PRO A 149 15.07 12.74 -8.09
C PRO A 149 15.25 11.31 -8.57
#